data_3bef7f225060735543ea9ee3d726fa2c
#
_entry.id   3bef7f225060735543ea9ee3d726fa2c
#
_cell.length_a   1.000
_cell.length_b   1.000
_cell.length_c   1.000
_cell.angle_alpha   90.00
_cell.angle_beta   90.00
_cell.angle_gamma   90.00
#
_symmetry.space_group_name_H-M   'P 1'
#
loop_
_entity.id
_entity.type
_entity.pdbx_description
1 polymer ?
#
loop_
_entity_poly.entity_id
_entity_poly.type
_entity_poly.pdbx_seq_one_letter_code
_entity_poly.pdbx_strand_id
1 'polypeptide(L)'
;MSVAVQRPWIEHYDEGVPAEVAIPDLPVDGLLRQAAQRWPASVALDFFDRRTTYAQLDEQVDRMARVLRDLGVERGDVVSLHLPTCPAFVVAFFGTMRAGAVALPMNPLYVPREVVELAVIGQPRISVALDLVAPRVGAARAEAGLEGPVLTIGIRDQLPSLKALAYPVKARREGRWHPVADCDATPHLARLLAHAAHGPFASAAGPDDLAVLQPTGGTTGTPKAAMLTHRNLVADAVMVAAWFPRARPGEAVLGALPYFHIYGMTVAMNMAILLGQRQVLLPRPDTGEMLRLIHRKRPRMFPGVPAMYQAIAAHPKAAKLDLTSIDACISGAAPLPAEVQRRFEEVTHGRVVEGYGLSEASPVTHCNPLFGDRRPGTIGVPFPSTEAAVVSLLDGHELPPGEEGELVVRGPQVMRGYYGNRAETDLVMRDGWLHTGDIAVQDEEGYFRIVDRKKDLIIVGGMNVWPREIEEVLQAHPLVVEAAVVGVPHERLGEVPKAFVVPKPGALLTVEMVVEHCRANLAGHKVPRQVEFVAELPRSGVGKILRRELRDPLALRRRPQGAEASAAPTGATTAEPVPGTPDVDGSSRPNASASAGSVSDGTARKDSGPE
;
A
#
# COMPACT_ATOMS: atom_id res chain seq x y z
N MET A 1 -23.41 -12.64 12.61
CA MET A 1 -23.52 -12.04 13.97
C MET A 1 -23.75 -10.55 13.82
N SER A 2 -24.67 -9.94 14.58
CA SER A 2 -24.83 -8.47 14.56
C SER A 2 -23.78 -7.88 15.48
N VAL A 3 -22.66 -7.42 14.93
CA VAL A 3 -21.68 -6.63 15.66
C VAL A 3 -22.30 -5.23 15.80
N ALA A 4 -22.70 -4.86 17.01
CA ALA A 4 -23.20 -3.52 17.32
C ALA A 4 -21.99 -2.61 17.61
N VAL A 5 -21.43 -2.02 16.58
CA VAL A 5 -20.23 -1.19 16.70
C VAL A 5 -20.56 0.11 17.43
N GLN A 6 -20.03 0.28 18.62
CA GLN A 6 -19.93 1.61 19.24
C GLN A 6 -18.87 2.41 18.47
N ARG A 7 -19.12 3.70 18.24
CA ARG A 7 -18.23 4.58 17.48
C ARG A 7 -17.64 5.70 18.35
N PRO A 8 -16.89 5.37 19.42
CA PRO A 8 -16.35 6.39 20.33
C PRO A 8 -15.41 7.36 19.62
N TRP A 9 -14.75 6.92 18.55
CA TRP A 9 -13.80 7.69 17.77
C TRP A 9 -14.37 8.94 17.08
N ILE A 10 -15.68 9.07 16.92
CA ILE A 10 -16.30 10.23 16.25
C ILE A 10 -16.01 11.53 17.02
N GLU A 11 -15.87 11.46 18.35
CA GLU A 11 -15.52 12.61 19.19
C GLU A 11 -14.10 13.15 18.95
N HIS A 12 -13.24 12.34 18.32
CA HIS A 12 -11.85 12.70 18.00
C HIS A 12 -11.66 13.23 16.58
N TYR A 13 -12.71 13.34 15.80
CA TYR A 13 -12.63 13.92 14.46
C TYR A 13 -12.26 15.41 14.52
N ASP A 14 -11.46 15.85 13.53
CA ASP A 14 -11.18 17.28 13.38
C ASP A 14 -12.47 18.08 13.16
N GLU A 15 -12.48 19.34 13.62
CA GLU A 15 -13.59 20.24 13.39
C GLU A 15 -13.95 20.32 11.89
N GLY A 16 -15.20 20.09 11.57
CA GLY A 16 -15.74 20.09 10.21
C GLY A 16 -15.66 18.73 9.50
N VAL A 17 -15.11 17.70 10.13
CA VAL A 17 -15.18 16.32 9.62
C VAL A 17 -16.48 15.68 10.11
N PRO A 18 -17.40 15.26 9.21
CA PRO A 18 -18.66 14.65 9.61
C PRO A 18 -18.49 13.19 10.01
N ALA A 19 -19.38 12.66 10.84
CA ALA A 19 -19.42 11.23 11.17
C ALA A 19 -19.71 10.35 9.93
N GLU A 20 -20.54 10.87 9.03
CA GLU A 20 -20.92 10.21 7.78
C GLU A 20 -20.86 11.19 6.61
N VAL A 21 -20.50 10.69 5.44
CA VAL A 21 -20.44 11.47 4.20
C VAL A 21 -21.56 11.10 3.24
N ALA A 22 -22.10 12.09 2.55
CA ALA A 22 -23.02 11.86 1.43
C ALA A 22 -22.22 11.43 0.19
N ILE A 23 -22.38 10.19 -0.23
CA ILE A 23 -21.72 9.64 -1.42
C ILE A 23 -22.59 9.95 -2.63
N PRO A 24 -22.07 10.71 -3.62
CA PRO A 24 -22.85 11.04 -4.80
C PRO A 24 -23.07 9.80 -5.68
N ASP A 25 -24.26 9.66 -6.22
CA ASP A 25 -24.66 8.55 -7.08
C ASP A 25 -24.21 8.77 -8.53
N LEU A 26 -22.88 8.65 -8.74
CA LEU A 26 -22.26 8.85 -10.06
C LEU A 26 -21.02 7.93 -10.22
N PRO A 27 -20.62 7.64 -11.47
CA PRO A 27 -19.38 6.92 -11.72
C PRO A 27 -18.15 7.83 -11.49
N VAL A 28 -16.97 7.22 -11.36
CA VAL A 28 -15.70 7.92 -11.05
C VAL A 28 -15.40 9.06 -12.05
N ASP A 29 -15.66 8.86 -13.35
CA ASP A 29 -15.46 9.91 -14.36
C ASP A 29 -16.41 11.10 -14.18
N GLY A 30 -17.54 10.90 -13.50
CA GLY A 30 -18.45 11.98 -13.07
C GLY A 30 -17.80 12.99 -12.15
N LEU A 31 -16.83 12.58 -11.31
CA LEU A 31 -16.03 13.51 -10.49
C LEU A 31 -15.29 14.53 -11.37
N LEU A 32 -14.62 14.03 -12.42
CA LEU A 32 -13.90 14.90 -13.36
C LEU A 32 -14.87 15.78 -14.15
N ARG A 33 -16.00 15.24 -14.62
CA ARG A 33 -17.01 16.02 -15.35
C ARG A 33 -17.54 17.18 -14.51
N GLN A 34 -17.87 16.93 -13.24
CA GLN A 34 -18.31 17.96 -12.31
C GLN A 34 -17.21 19.00 -12.05
N ALA A 35 -15.97 18.55 -11.84
CA ALA A 35 -14.84 19.46 -11.65
C ALA A 35 -14.59 20.35 -12.88
N ALA A 36 -14.70 19.80 -14.09
CA ALA A 36 -14.55 20.54 -15.34
C ALA A 36 -15.67 21.57 -15.55
N GLN A 37 -16.89 21.26 -15.12
CA GLN A 37 -18.01 22.21 -15.15
C GLN A 37 -17.83 23.32 -14.12
N ARG A 38 -17.37 22.98 -12.92
CA ARG A 38 -17.26 23.91 -11.79
C ARG A 38 -16.01 24.81 -11.88
N TRP A 39 -14.87 24.27 -12.38
CA TRP A 39 -13.58 24.95 -12.45
C TRP A 39 -12.89 24.79 -13.81
N PRO A 40 -13.53 25.12 -14.95
CA PRO A 40 -13.04 24.80 -16.28
C PRO A 40 -11.65 25.37 -16.59
N ALA A 41 -11.36 26.59 -16.13
CA ALA A 41 -10.10 27.28 -16.37
C ALA A 41 -9.00 26.95 -15.35
N SER A 42 -9.35 26.28 -14.23
CA SER A 42 -8.36 25.89 -13.22
C SER A 42 -7.44 24.80 -13.76
N VAL A 43 -6.17 24.84 -13.34
CA VAL A 43 -5.19 23.83 -13.72
C VAL A 43 -5.48 22.52 -12.97
N ALA A 44 -5.74 21.46 -13.70
CA ALA A 44 -5.90 20.10 -13.15
C ALA A 44 -4.56 19.37 -13.01
N LEU A 45 -3.71 19.44 -14.06
CA LEU A 45 -2.44 18.72 -14.12
C LEU A 45 -1.29 19.70 -14.40
N ASP A 46 -0.17 19.55 -13.68
CA ASP A 46 1.11 20.25 -13.91
C ASP A 46 2.22 19.19 -14.01
N PHE A 47 2.69 18.95 -15.24
CA PHE A 47 3.73 17.97 -15.54
C PHE A 47 4.93 18.62 -16.19
N PHE A 48 6.02 18.75 -15.44
CA PHE A 48 7.23 19.44 -15.90
C PHE A 48 6.98 20.83 -16.51
N ASP A 49 6.06 21.60 -15.91
CA ASP A 49 5.61 22.95 -16.34
C ASP A 49 4.62 22.94 -17.53
N ARG A 50 4.24 21.79 -18.10
CA ARG A 50 3.07 21.67 -18.98
C ARG A 50 1.82 21.60 -18.12
N ARG A 51 0.95 22.58 -18.28
CA ARG A 51 -0.31 22.69 -17.53
C ARG A 51 -1.48 22.27 -18.43
N THR A 52 -2.39 21.50 -17.86
CA THR A 52 -3.65 21.11 -18.47
C THR A 52 -4.78 21.57 -17.57
N THR A 53 -5.74 22.33 -18.11
CA THR A 53 -6.90 22.79 -17.33
C THR A 53 -7.93 21.65 -17.19
N TYR A 54 -8.90 21.81 -16.27
CA TYR A 54 -9.97 20.83 -16.10
C TYR A 54 -10.80 20.66 -17.38
N ALA A 55 -11.12 21.75 -18.10
CA ALA A 55 -11.83 21.67 -19.38
C ALA A 55 -11.01 20.88 -20.44
N GLN A 56 -9.71 21.16 -20.53
CA GLN A 56 -8.83 20.44 -21.44
C GLN A 56 -8.67 18.96 -21.08
N LEU A 57 -8.60 18.65 -19.77
CA LEU A 57 -8.51 17.26 -19.31
C LEU A 57 -9.80 16.50 -19.63
N ASP A 58 -10.95 17.08 -19.37
CA ASP A 58 -12.26 16.49 -19.65
C ASP A 58 -12.45 16.21 -21.15
N GLU A 59 -12.02 17.14 -22.03
CA GLU A 59 -12.00 16.94 -23.48
C GLU A 59 -11.07 15.80 -23.91
N GLN A 60 -9.86 15.71 -23.32
CA GLN A 60 -8.94 14.61 -23.62
C GLN A 60 -9.51 13.26 -23.19
N VAL A 61 -10.23 13.22 -22.08
CA VAL A 61 -10.92 12.03 -21.57
C VAL A 61 -12.09 11.65 -22.50
N ASP A 62 -12.85 12.61 -23.03
CA ASP A 62 -13.88 12.34 -24.04
C ASP A 62 -13.28 11.70 -25.29
N ARG A 63 -12.17 12.23 -25.78
CA ARG A 63 -11.45 11.66 -26.94
C ARG A 63 -10.91 10.27 -26.65
N MET A 64 -10.36 10.04 -25.44
CA MET A 64 -9.85 8.73 -25.05
C MET A 64 -10.99 7.69 -25.01
N ALA A 65 -12.15 8.03 -24.46
CA ALA A 65 -13.31 7.16 -24.46
C ALA A 65 -13.75 6.79 -25.89
N ARG A 66 -13.73 7.75 -26.85
CA ARG A 66 -13.99 7.48 -28.26
C ARG A 66 -12.96 6.54 -28.88
N VAL A 67 -11.67 6.83 -28.69
CA VAL A 67 -10.59 5.96 -29.18
C VAL A 67 -10.79 4.52 -28.71
N LEU A 68 -11.12 4.31 -27.44
CA LEU A 68 -11.39 2.96 -26.93
C LEU A 68 -12.61 2.32 -27.61
N ARG A 69 -13.70 3.07 -27.80
CA ARG A 69 -14.90 2.58 -28.46
C ARG A 69 -14.66 2.28 -29.94
N ASP A 70 -13.93 3.13 -30.66
CA ASP A 70 -13.58 2.95 -32.07
C ASP A 70 -12.68 1.71 -32.27
N LEU A 71 -11.88 1.35 -31.23
CA LEU A 71 -11.09 0.11 -31.17
C LEU A 71 -11.88 -1.10 -30.66
N GLY A 72 -13.22 -0.97 -30.51
CA GLY A 72 -14.12 -2.05 -30.15
C GLY A 72 -14.17 -2.40 -28.67
N VAL A 73 -13.72 -1.49 -27.76
CA VAL A 73 -13.89 -1.69 -26.32
C VAL A 73 -15.35 -1.48 -25.94
N GLU A 74 -15.95 -2.44 -25.28
CA GLU A 74 -17.33 -2.42 -24.82
C GLU A 74 -17.41 -2.20 -23.29
N ARG A 75 -18.64 -1.97 -22.79
CA ARG A 75 -18.87 -1.87 -21.35
C ARG A 75 -18.51 -3.17 -20.66
N GLY A 76 -17.69 -3.07 -19.61
CA GLY A 76 -17.19 -4.20 -18.83
C GLY A 76 -15.89 -4.81 -19.36
N ASP A 77 -15.45 -4.46 -20.58
CA ASP A 77 -14.13 -4.89 -21.08
C ASP A 77 -13.01 -4.32 -20.21
N VAL A 78 -11.92 -5.06 -20.10
CA VAL A 78 -10.76 -4.63 -19.31
C VAL A 78 -9.74 -3.92 -20.21
N VAL A 79 -9.22 -2.79 -19.71
CA VAL A 79 -8.11 -2.03 -20.31
C VAL A 79 -6.95 -2.00 -19.32
N SER A 80 -5.80 -2.60 -19.65
CA SER A 80 -4.64 -2.55 -18.77
C SER A 80 -3.81 -1.28 -18.99
N LEU A 81 -3.37 -0.65 -17.88
CA LEU A 81 -2.65 0.63 -17.87
C LEU A 81 -1.24 0.45 -17.32
N HIS A 82 -0.23 0.43 -18.21
CA HIS A 82 1.18 0.25 -17.88
C HIS A 82 1.92 1.60 -17.91
N LEU A 83 1.46 2.54 -17.09
CA LEU A 83 1.87 3.93 -17.09
C LEU A 83 2.31 4.38 -15.68
N PRO A 84 3.35 5.22 -15.53
CA PRO A 84 3.68 5.84 -14.26
C PRO A 84 2.72 7.02 -13.98
N THR A 85 2.94 7.72 -12.87
CA THR A 85 2.23 8.96 -12.52
C THR A 85 2.54 10.05 -13.55
N CYS A 86 1.69 10.20 -14.57
CA CYS A 86 1.83 11.14 -15.68
C CYS A 86 0.45 11.52 -16.25
N PRO A 87 0.33 12.57 -17.07
CA PRO A 87 -0.93 12.99 -17.67
C PRO A 87 -1.63 11.88 -18.45
N ALA A 88 -0.88 11.05 -19.18
CA ALA A 88 -1.44 9.94 -19.95
C ALA A 88 -2.11 8.89 -19.05
N PHE A 89 -1.62 8.66 -17.82
CA PHE A 89 -2.30 7.77 -16.87
C PHE A 89 -3.69 8.33 -16.52
N VAL A 90 -3.77 9.62 -16.19
CA VAL A 90 -5.04 10.27 -15.83
C VAL A 90 -6.03 10.22 -16.99
N VAL A 91 -5.59 10.57 -18.20
CA VAL A 91 -6.44 10.53 -19.41
C VAL A 91 -6.90 9.12 -19.73
N ALA A 92 -5.99 8.13 -19.68
CA ALA A 92 -6.33 6.74 -19.96
C ALA A 92 -7.27 6.15 -18.89
N PHE A 93 -7.02 6.44 -17.62
CA PHE A 93 -7.86 5.98 -16.52
C PHE A 93 -9.29 6.51 -16.64
N PHE A 94 -9.46 7.84 -16.69
CA PHE A 94 -10.79 8.44 -16.77
C PHE A 94 -11.47 8.15 -18.12
N GLY A 95 -10.72 8.02 -19.23
CA GLY A 95 -11.26 7.61 -20.52
C GLY A 95 -11.78 6.17 -20.49
N THR A 96 -11.09 5.26 -19.81
CA THR A 96 -11.55 3.88 -19.58
C THR A 96 -12.84 3.88 -18.77
N MET A 97 -12.90 4.65 -17.67
CA MET A 97 -14.11 4.80 -16.85
C MET A 97 -15.28 5.32 -17.69
N ARG A 98 -15.06 6.37 -18.49
CA ARG A 98 -16.10 7.02 -19.33
C ARG A 98 -16.59 6.11 -20.45
N ALA A 99 -15.73 5.26 -20.98
CA ALA A 99 -16.12 4.24 -21.94
C ALA A 99 -16.96 3.11 -21.33
N GLY A 100 -17.09 3.07 -20.00
CA GLY A 100 -17.74 1.99 -19.26
C GLY A 100 -16.88 0.73 -19.12
N ALA A 101 -15.60 0.84 -19.42
CA ALA A 101 -14.64 -0.25 -19.31
C ALA A 101 -13.96 -0.28 -17.92
N VAL A 102 -13.29 -1.37 -17.61
CA VAL A 102 -12.63 -1.64 -16.33
C VAL A 102 -11.14 -1.40 -16.47
N ALA A 103 -10.56 -0.58 -15.60
CA ALA A 103 -9.11 -0.38 -15.58
C ALA A 103 -8.41 -1.52 -14.82
N LEU A 104 -7.30 -2.02 -15.39
CA LEU A 104 -6.33 -2.89 -14.74
C LEU A 104 -5.01 -2.12 -14.64
N PRO A 105 -4.78 -1.34 -13.57
CA PRO A 105 -3.56 -0.59 -13.40
C PRO A 105 -2.39 -1.52 -13.07
N MET A 106 -1.33 -1.41 -13.86
CA MET A 106 -0.16 -2.27 -13.81
C MET A 106 1.08 -1.45 -13.47
N ASN A 107 1.90 -1.95 -12.55
CA ASN A 107 3.20 -1.35 -12.32
C ASN A 107 4.06 -1.46 -13.59
N PRO A 108 4.51 -0.33 -14.20
CA PRO A 108 5.34 -0.39 -15.39
C PRO A 108 6.72 -1.03 -15.16
N LEU A 109 7.09 -1.33 -13.92
CA LEU A 109 8.33 -2.03 -13.57
C LEU A 109 8.15 -3.55 -13.39
N TYR A 110 6.93 -4.08 -13.52
CA TYR A 110 6.70 -5.53 -13.44
C TYR A 110 7.54 -6.29 -14.46
N VAL A 111 8.08 -7.43 -14.04
CA VAL A 111 8.79 -8.35 -14.93
C VAL A 111 7.80 -9.08 -15.85
N PRO A 112 8.25 -9.67 -16.99
CA PRO A 112 7.35 -10.32 -17.95
C PRO A 112 6.37 -11.30 -17.30
N ARG A 113 6.84 -12.17 -16.43
CA ARG A 113 6.00 -13.15 -15.73
C ARG A 113 4.84 -12.51 -14.96
N GLU A 114 5.10 -11.45 -14.20
CA GLU A 114 4.05 -10.75 -13.43
C GLU A 114 3.00 -10.12 -14.35
N VAL A 115 3.44 -9.60 -15.50
CA VAL A 115 2.53 -9.06 -16.52
C VAL A 115 1.65 -10.14 -17.10
N VAL A 116 2.21 -11.32 -17.44
CA VAL A 116 1.46 -12.48 -17.94
C VAL A 116 0.43 -12.96 -16.92
N GLU A 117 0.86 -13.18 -15.66
CA GLU A 117 -0.02 -13.67 -14.60
C GLU A 117 -1.25 -12.75 -14.41
N LEU A 118 -1.06 -11.44 -14.39
CA LEU A 118 -2.16 -10.47 -14.26
C LEU A 118 -2.97 -10.32 -15.55
N ALA A 119 -2.34 -10.45 -16.71
CA ALA A 119 -3.03 -10.45 -17.98
C ALA A 119 -3.96 -11.67 -18.14
N VAL A 120 -3.54 -12.84 -17.66
CA VAL A 120 -4.39 -14.04 -17.59
C VAL A 120 -5.59 -13.84 -16.68
N ILE A 121 -5.42 -13.18 -15.53
CA ILE A 121 -6.52 -12.88 -14.60
C ILE A 121 -7.49 -11.88 -15.21
N GLY A 122 -6.99 -10.73 -15.66
CA GLY A 122 -7.84 -9.62 -16.09
C GLY A 122 -8.31 -9.69 -17.55
N GLN A 123 -7.70 -10.51 -18.41
CA GLN A 123 -8.03 -10.66 -19.84
C GLN A 123 -8.22 -9.32 -20.56
N PRO A 124 -7.23 -8.38 -20.50
CA PRO A 124 -7.42 -7.04 -21.05
C PRO A 124 -7.58 -7.08 -22.58
N ARG A 125 -8.64 -6.46 -23.09
CA ARG A 125 -8.90 -6.31 -24.52
C ARG A 125 -7.84 -5.43 -25.19
N ILE A 126 -7.47 -4.33 -24.51
CA ILE A 126 -6.47 -3.37 -24.97
C ILE A 126 -5.50 -3.08 -23.81
N SER A 127 -4.26 -2.74 -24.14
CA SER A 127 -3.27 -2.21 -23.19
C SER A 127 -2.88 -0.79 -23.56
N VAL A 128 -2.65 0.07 -22.57
CA VAL A 128 -2.04 1.40 -22.75
C VAL A 128 -0.70 1.40 -22.03
N ALA A 129 0.39 1.67 -22.74
CA ALA A 129 1.72 1.52 -22.20
C ALA A 129 2.65 2.67 -22.60
N LEU A 130 3.65 2.96 -21.72
CA LEU A 130 4.79 3.74 -22.17
C LEU A 130 5.56 3.01 -23.27
N ASP A 131 6.09 3.78 -24.24
CA ASP A 131 7.01 3.31 -25.27
C ASP A 131 8.12 2.40 -24.72
N LEU A 132 8.73 2.79 -23.60
CA LEU A 132 9.77 2.05 -22.89
C LEU A 132 9.37 0.60 -22.51
N VAL A 133 8.11 0.36 -22.18
CA VAL A 133 7.63 -0.96 -21.69
C VAL A 133 6.70 -1.67 -22.67
N ALA A 134 6.26 -0.99 -23.72
CA ALA A 134 5.31 -1.52 -24.69
C ALA A 134 5.77 -2.85 -25.35
N PRO A 135 7.05 -3.05 -25.74
CA PRO A 135 7.49 -4.33 -26.29
C PRO A 135 7.30 -5.50 -25.31
N ARG A 136 7.60 -5.27 -24.03
CA ARG A 136 7.40 -6.27 -22.97
C ARG A 136 5.92 -6.58 -22.75
N VAL A 137 5.08 -5.55 -22.77
CA VAL A 137 3.62 -5.70 -22.63
C VAL A 137 3.04 -6.48 -23.82
N GLY A 138 3.49 -6.18 -25.04
CA GLY A 138 3.10 -6.92 -26.25
C GLY A 138 3.49 -8.40 -26.19
N ALA A 139 4.72 -8.70 -25.77
CA ALA A 139 5.19 -10.08 -25.60
C ALA A 139 4.38 -10.83 -24.53
N ALA A 140 4.11 -10.20 -23.39
CA ALA A 140 3.31 -10.80 -22.32
C ALA A 140 1.84 -11.04 -22.74
N ARG A 141 1.24 -10.14 -23.54
CA ARG A 141 -0.09 -10.35 -24.11
C ARG A 141 -0.12 -11.55 -25.04
N ALA A 142 0.88 -11.67 -25.93
CA ALA A 142 0.98 -12.81 -26.85
C ALA A 142 1.16 -14.13 -26.08
N GLU A 143 1.98 -14.16 -25.03
CA GLU A 143 2.17 -15.33 -24.15
C GLU A 143 0.87 -15.70 -23.42
N ALA A 144 0.09 -14.70 -23.00
CA ALA A 144 -1.23 -14.90 -22.38
C ALA A 144 -2.34 -15.24 -23.38
N GLY A 145 -2.05 -15.33 -24.68
CA GLY A 145 -3.02 -15.63 -25.74
C GLY A 145 -4.02 -14.49 -26.00
N LEU A 146 -3.65 -13.24 -25.70
CA LEU A 146 -4.53 -12.08 -25.82
C LEU A 146 -4.31 -11.36 -27.15
N GLU A 147 -5.40 -11.14 -27.85
CA GLU A 147 -5.47 -10.30 -29.06
C GLU A 147 -5.68 -8.81 -28.70
N GLY A 148 -5.54 -7.94 -29.72
CA GLY A 148 -5.76 -6.49 -29.59
C GLY A 148 -4.46 -5.69 -29.34
N PRO A 149 -4.53 -4.36 -29.60
CA PRO A 149 -3.37 -3.51 -29.67
C PRO A 149 -2.81 -3.10 -28.29
N VAL A 150 -1.54 -2.67 -28.31
CA VAL A 150 -0.90 -1.92 -27.21
C VAL A 150 -0.81 -0.45 -27.65
N LEU A 151 -1.66 0.41 -27.11
CA LEU A 151 -1.61 1.86 -27.36
C LEU A 151 -0.36 2.44 -26.69
N THR A 152 0.52 3.05 -27.48
CA THR A 152 1.81 3.52 -27.02
C THR A 152 1.86 5.03 -26.83
N ILE A 153 2.53 5.50 -25.79
CA ILE A 153 2.77 6.92 -25.55
C ILE A 153 4.14 7.14 -24.91
N GLY A 154 4.87 8.16 -25.38
CA GLY A 154 6.14 8.56 -24.79
C GLY A 154 5.99 9.62 -23.70
N ILE A 155 6.97 9.69 -22.81
CA ILE A 155 7.10 10.83 -21.88
C ILE A 155 7.26 12.14 -22.68
N ARG A 156 7.99 12.10 -23.82
CA ARG A 156 8.19 13.23 -24.72
C ARG A 156 6.90 13.93 -25.12
N ASP A 157 5.86 13.15 -25.43
CA ASP A 157 4.56 13.66 -25.93
C ASP A 157 3.79 14.48 -24.88
N GLN A 158 4.18 14.29 -23.63
CA GLN A 158 3.55 14.90 -22.47
C GLN A 158 4.33 16.10 -21.93
N LEU A 159 5.53 16.40 -22.48
CA LEU A 159 6.38 17.52 -22.07
C LEU A 159 6.01 18.83 -22.78
N PRO A 160 6.39 20.00 -22.21
CA PRO A 160 6.38 21.28 -22.92
C PRO A 160 7.28 21.23 -24.17
N SER A 161 6.95 21.98 -25.20
CA SER A 161 7.61 21.90 -26.53
C SER A 161 9.14 21.96 -26.48
N LEU A 162 9.73 22.87 -25.70
CA LEU A 162 11.19 22.99 -25.56
C LEU A 162 11.82 21.76 -24.87
N LYS A 163 11.16 21.26 -23.82
CA LYS A 163 11.63 20.04 -23.12
C LYS A 163 11.43 18.79 -23.98
N ALA A 164 10.36 18.72 -24.76
CA ALA A 164 10.08 17.65 -25.71
C ALA A 164 11.15 17.57 -26.81
N LEU A 165 11.64 18.72 -27.30
CA LEU A 165 12.72 18.78 -28.29
C LEU A 165 14.06 18.30 -27.73
N ALA A 166 14.38 18.64 -26.48
CA ALA A 166 15.63 18.23 -25.81
C ALA A 166 15.60 16.80 -25.27
N TYR A 167 14.41 16.22 -25.03
CA TYR A 167 14.24 14.93 -24.38
C TYR A 167 14.96 13.77 -25.08
N PRO A 168 14.94 13.60 -26.42
CA PRO A 168 15.61 12.47 -27.08
C PRO A 168 17.11 12.39 -26.80
N VAL A 169 17.79 13.56 -26.71
CA VAL A 169 19.22 13.60 -26.39
C VAL A 169 19.50 13.09 -24.99
N LYS A 170 18.72 13.57 -24.02
CA LYS A 170 18.81 13.12 -22.63
C LYS A 170 18.47 11.64 -22.49
N ALA A 171 17.35 11.21 -23.08
CA ALA A 171 16.87 9.84 -22.98
C ALA A 171 17.85 8.82 -23.61
N ARG A 172 18.50 9.18 -24.74
CA ARG A 172 19.56 8.34 -25.35
C ARG A 172 20.77 8.19 -24.44
N ARG A 173 21.24 9.30 -23.83
CA ARG A 173 22.38 9.26 -22.88
C ARG A 173 22.09 8.40 -21.66
N GLU A 174 20.83 8.31 -21.25
CA GLU A 174 20.38 7.56 -20.08
C GLU A 174 19.86 6.14 -20.44
N GLY A 175 20.02 5.69 -21.70
CA GLY A 175 19.55 4.38 -22.17
C GLY A 175 18.04 4.19 -22.12
N ARG A 176 17.27 5.29 -22.10
CA ARG A 176 15.80 5.28 -21.96
C ARG A 176 15.06 5.69 -23.25
N TRP A 177 15.74 5.73 -24.37
CA TRP A 177 15.15 6.04 -25.67
C TRP A 177 14.84 4.76 -26.44
N HIS A 178 13.57 4.36 -26.44
CA HIS A 178 13.07 3.17 -27.12
C HIS A 178 11.86 3.55 -27.96
N PRO A 179 12.07 4.09 -29.18
CA PRO A 179 10.93 4.41 -30.07
C PRO A 179 10.23 3.11 -30.49
N VAL A 180 8.91 3.12 -30.42
CA VAL A 180 8.04 2.04 -30.88
C VAL A 180 7.44 2.46 -32.22
N ALA A 181 7.37 1.53 -33.17
CA ALA A 181 6.73 1.79 -34.47
C ALA A 181 5.23 2.08 -34.28
N ASP A 182 4.72 3.05 -35.01
CA ASP A 182 3.28 3.33 -35.09
C ASP A 182 2.65 2.42 -36.14
N CYS A 183 1.99 1.36 -35.71
CA CYS A 183 1.32 0.37 -36.54
C CYS A 183 0.07 -0.17 -35.84
N ASP A 184 -0.71 -1.03 -36.51
CA ASP A 184 -1.97 -1.56 -35.96
C ASP A 184 -1.80 -2.32 -34.64
N ALA A 185 -0.68 -2.99 -34.45
CA ALA A 185 -0.38 -3.69 -33.20
C ALA A 185 0.05 -2.74 -32.08
N THR A 186 0.69 -1.61 -32.41
CA THR A 186 1.23 -0.61 -31.47
C THR A 186 0.89 0.82 -31.93
N PRO A 187 -0.41 1.17 -32.02
CA PRO A 187 -0.80 2.50 -32.47
C PRO A 187 -0.42 3.56 -31.44
N HIS A 188 0.02 4.72 -31.96
CA HIS A 188 0.49 5.82 -31.12
C HIS A 188 -0.69 6.61 -30.55
N LEU A 189 -0.87 6.57 -29.23
CA LEU A 189 -2.03 7.14 -28.55
C LEU A 189 -2.19 8.65 -28.79
N ALA A 190 -1.09 9.42 -28.79
CA ALA A 190 -1.18 10.87 -29.03
C ALA A 190 -1.73 11.17 -30.43
N ARG A 191 -1.41 10.36 -31.46
CA ARG A 191 -1.98 10.48 -32.79
C ARG A 191 -3.49 10.14 -32.79
N LEU A 192 -3.87 9.04 -32.16
CA LEU A 192 -5.27 8.65 -32.05
C LEU A 192 -6.11 9.74 -31.36
N LEU A 193 -5.62 10.28 -30.25
CA LEU A 193 -6.29 11.37 -29.54
C LEU A 193 -6.41 12.64 -30.38
N ALA A 194 -5.40 12.97 -31.21
CA ALA A 194 -5.43 14.14 -32.08
C ALA A 194 -6.49 14.03 -33.20
N HIS A 195 -6.78 12.81 -33.70
CA HIS A 195 -7.74 12.55 -34.76
C HIS A 195 -9.14 12.18 -34.25
N ALA A 196 -9.30 11.86 -32.97
CA ALA A 196 -10.59 11.55 -32.39
C ALA A 196 -11.56 12.75 -32.47
N ALA A 197 -12.83 12.48 -32.73
CA ALA A 197 -13.85 13.51 -32.80
C ALA A 197 -13.95 14.33 -31.53
N HIS A 198 -14.21 15.63 -31.68
CA HIS A 198 -14.44 16.55 -30.59
C HIS A 198 -15.85 16.46 -30.02
N GLY A 199 -16.07 17.00 -28.85
CA GLY A 199 -17.35 17.14 -28.17
C GLY A 199 -17.56 16.15 -27.03
N PRO A 200 -18.63 16.28 -26.28
CA PRO A 200 -18.86 15.46 -25.10
C PRO A 200 -19.13 14.00 -25.47
N PHE A 201 -18.65 13.09 -24.63
CA PHE A 201 -18.96 11.67 -24.68
C PHE A 201 -19.74 11.31 -23.41
N ALA A 202 -20.92 10.75 -23.55
CA ALA A 202 -21.74 10.34 -22.42
C ALA A 202 -21.08 9.15 -21.71
N SER A 203 -20.97 9.20 -20.39
CA SER A 203 -20.48 8.06 -19.62
C SER A 203 -21.38 6.85 -19.84
N ALA A 204 -20.75 5.70 -20.08
CA ALA A 204 -21.47 4.43 -20.25
C ALA A 204 -21.52 3.62 -18.95
N ALA A 205 -20.89 4.11 -17.87
CA ALA A 205 -20.80 3.44 -16.59
C ALA A 205 -21.88 3.89 -15.59
N GLY A 206 -22.35 2.97 -14.76
CA GLY A 206 -23.13 3.24 -13.56
C GLY A 206 -22.29 3.17 -12.28
N PRO A 207 -22.80 3.70 -11.15
CA PRO A 207 -22.07 3.71 -9.89
C PRO A 207 -21.68 2.31 -9.38
N ASP A 208 -22.50 1.32 -9.62
CA ASP A 208 -22.30 -0.06 -9.14
C ASP A 208 -21.56 -0.94 -10.14
N ASP A 209 -21.19 -0.41 -11.32
CA ASP A 209 -20.35 -1.13 -12.27
C ASP A 209 -18.93 -1.31 -11.69
N LEU A 210 -18.26 -2.35 -12.19
CA LEU A 210 -16.84 -2.56 -11.90
C LEU A 210 -16.01 -1.46 -12.57
N ALA A 211 -15.19 -0.79 -11.79
CA ALA A 211 -14.32 0.29 -12.27
C ALA A 211 -12.87 -0.16 -12.40
N VAL A 212 -12.37 -0.86 -11.37
CA VAL A 212 -10.96 -1.23 -11.28
C VAL A 212 -10.81 -2.68 -10.84
N LEU A 213 -9.95 -3.40 -11.52
CA LEU A 213 -9.33 -4.62 -11.04
C LEU A 213 -7.98 -4.25 -10.44
N GLN A 214 -7.93 -4.05 -9.12
CA GLN A 214 -6.68 -3.64 -8.46
C GLN A 214 -5.81 -4.85 -8.14
N PRO A 215 -4.61 -4.98 -8.76
CA PRO A 215 -3.70 -6.04 -8.40
C PRO A 215 -3.28 -5.97 -6.94
N THR A 216 -3.35 -7.09 -6.24
CA THR A 216 -2.85 -7.23 -4.87
C THR A 216 -1.81 -8.33 -4.81
N GLY A 217 -0.76 -8.11 -4.02
CA GLY A 217 0.21 -9.15 -3.71
C GLY A 217 -0.41 -10.15 -2.76
N GLY A 218 -0.97 -11.23 -3.30
CA GLY A 218 -1.50 -12.33 -2.50
C GLY A 218 -0.46 -12.87 -1.52
N THR A 219 -0.91 -13.23 -0.34
CA THR A 219 -0.07 -13.84 0.72
C THR A 219 0.39 -15.24 0.35
N THR A 220 -0.34 -15.87 -0.56
CA THR A 220 -0.10 -17.22 -1.09
C THR A 220 0.86 -17.25 -2.28
N GLY A 221 1.37 -16.09 -2.72
CA GLY A 221 2.26 -15.98 -3.88
C GLY A 221 1.55 -15.88 -5.23
N THR A 222 0.28 -16.23 -5.32
CA THR A 222 -0.53 -16.07 -6.54
C THR A 222 -1.12 -14.65 -6.57
N PRO A 223 -0.93 -13.89 -7.67
CA PRO A 223 -1.55 -12.58 -7.81
C PRO A 223 -3.07 -12.66 -7.74
N LYS A 224 -3.69 -11.65 -7.13
CA LYS A 224 -5.15 -11.48 -7.07
C LYS A 224 -5.50 -10.10 -7.58
N ALA A 225 -6.75 -9.92 -7.98
CA ALA A 225 -7.27 -8.61 -8.36
C ALA A 225 -8.53 -8.30 -7.55
N ALA A 226 -8.48 -7.27 -6.72
CA ALA A 226 -9.64 -6.78 -5.98
C ALA A 226 -10.60 -6.07 -6.94
N MET A 227 -11.89 -6.42 -6.87
CA MET A 227 -12.97 -5.80 -7.65
C MET A 227 -13.47 -4.53 -6.97
N LEU A 228 -13.09 -3.38 -7.49
CA LEU A 228 -13.54 -2.08 -6.99
C LEU A 228 -14.58 -1.49 -7.95
N THR A 229 -15.76 -1.16 -7.43
CA THR A 229 -16.81 -0.49 -8.19
C THR A 229 -16.55 1.02 -8.27
N HIS A 230 -17.24 1.71 -9.18
CA HIS A 230 -17.19 3.17 -9.19
C HIS A 230 -17.64 3.75 -7.86
N ARG A 231 -18.68 3.20 -7.23
CA ARG A 231 -19.17 3.61 -5.90
C ARG A 231 -18.09 3.49 -4.82
N ASN A 232 -17.32 2.39 -4.81
CA ASN A 232 -16.24 2.22 -3.83
C ASN A 232 -15.19 3.33 -3.94
N LEU A 233 -14.73 3.62 -5.17
CA LEU A 233 -13.72 4.65 -5.44
C LEU A 233 -14.23 6.07 -5.17
N VAL A 234 -15.48 6.37 -5.51
CA VAL A 234 -16.11 7.66 -5.23
C VAL A 234 -16.29 7.84 -3.73
N ALA A 235 -16.75 6.80 -3.03
CA ALA A 235 -16.93 6.83 -1.58
C ALA A 235 -15.61 7.17 -0.87
N ASP A 236 -14.54 6.43 -1.19
CA ASP A 236 -13.25 6.67 -0.55
C ASP A 236 -12.68 8.05 -0.90
N ALA A 237 -12.81 8.51 -2.15
CA ALA A 237 -12.40 9.86 -2.53
C ALA A 237 -13.15 10.96 -1.73
N VAL A 238 -14.45 10.78 -1.48
CA VAL A 238 -15.27 11.71 -0.67
C VAL A 238 -14.87 11.64 0.81
N MET A 239 -14.66 10.45 1.34
CA MET A 239 -14.24 10.25 2.73
C MET A 239 -12.87 10.88 2.99
N VAL A 240 -11.91 10.65 2.10
CA VAL A 240 -10.58 11.28 2.18
C VAL A 240 -10.69 12.80 2.03
N ALA A 241 -11.51 13.30 1.11
CA ALA A 241 -11.72 14.75 0.96
C ALA A 241 -12.29 15.39 2.23
N ALA A 242 -13.23 14.71 2.91
CA ALA A 242 -13.77 15.18 4.18
C ALA A 242 -12.72 15.25 5.29
N TRP A 243 -11.69 14.40 5.25
CA TRP A 243 -10.56 14.42 6.20
C TRP A 243 -9.66 15.64 6.06
N PHE A 244 -9.75 16.37 4.93
CA PHE A 244 -9.01 17.61 4.67
C PHE A 244 -9.94 18.85 4.69
N PRO A 245 -10.52 19.23 5.83
CA PRO A 245 -11.55 20.30 5.91
C PRO A 245 -11.01 21.68 5.49
N ARG A 246 -9.69 21.85 5.47
CA ARG A 246 -9.02 23.11 5.07
C ARG A 246 -8.62 23.15 3.60
N ALA A 247 -8.80 22.05 2.86
CA ALA A 247 -8.46 22.00 1.44
C ALA A 247 -9.32 22.94 0.59
N ARG A 248 -8.72 23.59 -0.41
CA ARG A 248 -9.41 24.57 -1.27
C ARG A 248 -9.14 24.26 -2.75
N PRO A 249 -10.10 24.58 -3.63
CA PRO A 249 -9.90 24.50 -5.08
C PRO A 249 -8.71 25.34 -5.55
N GLY A 250 -7.97 24.86 -6.56
CA GLY A 250 -6.79 25.52 -7.12
C GLY A 250 -5.49 25.33 -6.32
N GLU A 251 -5.55 24.87 -5.08
CA GLU A 251 -4.37 24.45 -4.33
C GLU A 251 -3.68 23.26 -5.01
N ALA A 252 -2.41 23.03 -4.71
CA ALA A 252 -1.67 21.96 -5.33
C ALA A 252 -1.50 20.74 -4.40
N VAL A 253 -1.59 19.55 -4.99
CA VAL A 253 -1.22 18.26 -4.39
C VAL A 253 0.03 17.75 -5.10
N LEU A 254 1.05 17.30 -4.35
CA LEU A 254 2.21 16.64 -4.93
C LEU A 254 1.88 15.17 -5.23
N GLY A 255 1.72 14.86 -6.51
CA GLY A 255 1.48 13.49 -7.01
C GLY A 255 2.79 12.74 -7.18
N ALA A 256 3.44 12.38 -6.07
CA ALA A 256 4.67 11.58 -6.06
C ALA A 256 4.40 10.08 -5.86
N LEU A 257 3.21 9.72 -5.36
CA LEU A 257 2.78 8.33 -5.26
C LEU A 257 2.45 7.76 -6.64
N PRO A 258 2.69 6.46 -6.87
CA PRO A 258 2.28 5.80 -8.10
C PRO A 258 0.75 5.76 -8.26
N TYR A 259 0.22 6.29 -9.38
CA TYR A 259 -1.23 6.27 -9.65
C TYR A 259 -1.76 4.89 -10.08
N PHE A 260 -0.88 3.98 -10.50
CA PHE A 260 -1.24 2.57 -10.71
C PHE A 260 -1.49 1.80 -9.40
N HIS A 261 -1.12 2.39 -8.26
CA HIS A 261 -1.45 1.87 -6.94
C HIS A 261 -2.64 2.62 -6.37
N ILE A 262 -3.58 1.90 -5.76
CA ILE A 262 -4.84 2.46 -5.28
C ILE A 262 -4.66 3.64 -4.32
N TYR A 263 -3.60 3.65 -3.51
CA TYR A 263 -3.30 4.77 -2.61
C TYR A 263 -3.05 6.08 -3.38
N GLY A 264 -2.18 6.05 -4.38
CA GLY A 264 -1.94 7.21 -5.24
C GLY A 264 -3.16 7.58 -6.08
N MET A 265 -3.89 6.57 -6.57
CA MET A 265 -5.11 6.74 -7.37
C MET A 265 -6.19 7.49 -6.58
N THR A 266 -6.45 7.10 -5.34
CA THR A 266 -7.53 7.73 -4.56
C THR A 266 -7.06 8.99 -3.86
N VAL A 267 -5.97 8.94 -3.07
CA VAL A 267 -5.60 10.03 -2.17
C VAL A 267 -4.87 11.17 -2.88
N ALA A 268 -4.23 10.93 -4.04
CA ALA A 268 -3.54 11.97 -4.80
C ALA A 268 -4.21 12.33 -6.13
N MET A 269 -5.01 11.43 -6.74
CA MET A 269 -5.67 11.69 -8.02
C MET A 269 -7.17 11.96 -7.88
N ASN A 270 -7.97 10.99 -7.41
CA ASN A 270 -9.43 11.12 -7.38
C ASN A 270 -9.89 12.22 -6.40
N MET A 271 -9.30 12.26 -5.19
CA MET A 271 -9.57 13.31 -4.20
C MET A 271 -9.21 14.70 -4.75
N ALA A 272 -8.03 14.85 -5.36
CA ALA A 272 -7.62 16.14 -5.92
C ALA A 272 -8.57 16.62 -7.02
N ILE A 273 -9.08 15.73 -7.86
CA ILE A 273 -10.09 16.05 -8.88
C ILE A 273 -11.40 16.47 -8.22
N LEU A 274 -11.89 15.72 -7.23
CA LEU A 274 -13.10 16.05 -6.49
C LEU A 274 -13.04 17.47 -5.87
N LEU A 275 -11.87 17.84 -5.34
CA LEU A 275 -11.64 19.12 -4.68
C LEU A 275 -11.26 20.27 -5.66
N GLY A 276 -11.16 20.02 -6.96
CA GLY A 276 -10.74 21.04 -7.94
C GLY A 276 -9.29 21.48 -7.78
N GLN A 277 -8.41 20.61 -7.29
CA GLN A 277 -7.02 20.89 -6.99
C GLN A 277 -6.09 20.62 -8.18
N ARG A 278 -4.91 21.21 -8.16
CA ARG A 278 -3.87 21.01 -9.17
C ARG A 278 -2.94 19.87 -8.74
N GLN A 279 -2.83 18.85 -9.55
CA GLN A 279 -1.91 17.74 -9.35
C GLN A 279 -0.55 18.05 -9.96
N VAL A 280 0.50 18.16 -9.14
CA VAL A 280 1.89 18.28 -9.59
C VAL A 280 2.46 16.87 -9.74
N LEU A 281 2.49 16.38 -10.97
CA LEU A 281 2.79 14.98 -11.26
C LEU A 281 4.30 14.71 -11.30
N LEU A 282 4.72 13.66 -10.60
CA LEU A 282 6.10 13.19 -10.58
C LEU A 282 6.12 11.68 -10.94
N PRO A 283 6.63 11.28 -12.12
CA PRO A 283 6.56 9.91 -12.59
C PRO A 283 7.47 8.94 -11.82
N ARG A 284 8.47 9.48 -11.13
CA ARG A 284 9.39 8.72 -10.29
C ARG A 284 9.73 9.55 -9.05
N PRO A 285 9.54 9.04 -7.85
CA PRO A 285 9.85 9.75 -6.62
C PRO A 285 11.39 9.88 -6.45
N ASP A 286 11.92 11.03 -6.86
CA ASP A 286 13.30 11.45 -6.61
C ASP A 286 13.32 12.55 -5.55
N THR A 287 14.12 12.38 -4.50
CA THR A 287 14.11 13.27 -3.34
C THR A 287 14.48 14.71 -3.70
N GLY A 288 15.49 14.91 -4.56
CA GLY A 288 15.91 16.24 -5.00
C GLY A 288 14.83 16.93 -5.84
N GLU A 289 14.12 16.16 -6.67
CA GLU A 289 13.00 16.66 -7.47
C GLU A 289 11.79 16.98 -6.60
N MET A 290 11.45 16.11 -5.62
CA MET A 290 10.37 16.39 -4.65
C MET A 290 10.62 17.71 -3.91
N LEU A 291 11.79 17.89 -3.35
CA LEU A 291 12.19 19.13 -2.68
C LEU A 291 12.05 20.35 -3.59
N ARG A 292 12.52 20.25 -4.84
CA ARG A 292 12.42 21.32 -5.83
C ARG A 292 10.96 21.64 -6.17
N LEU A 293 10.12 20.62 -6.31
CA LEU A 293 8.69 20.79 -6.61
C LEU A 293 7.95 21.39 -5.41
N ILE A 294 8.23 20.96 -4.18
CA ILE A 294 7.64 21.56 -2.98
C ILE A 294 7.99 23.06 -2.93
N HIS A 295 9.26 23.41 -3.08
CA HIS A 295 9.72 24.81 -3.07
C HIS A 295 9.08 25.65 -4.17
N ARG A 296 9.04 25.14 -5.43
CA ARG A 296 8.61 25.93 -6.60
C ARG A 296 7.11 25.92 -6.85
N LYS A 297 6.46 24.78 -6.64
CA LYS A 297 5.04 24.57 -6.95
C LYS A 297 4.14 24.79 -5.75
N ARG A 298 4.74 24.81 -4.55
CA ARG A 298 4.07 25.08 -3.27
C ARG A 298 2.82 24.22 -3.04
N PRO A 299 2.92 22.86 -3.11
CA PRO A 299 1.79 22.01 -2.79
C PRO A 299 1.41 22.16 -1.31
N ARG A 300 0.11 22.15 -1.05
CA ARG A 300 -0.44 22.14 0.32
C ARG A 300 -0.51 20.73 0.89
N MET A 301 -0.64 19.75 0.02
CA MET A 301 -0.82 18.35 0.37
C MET A 301 0.27 17.51 -0.31
N PHE A 302 0.80 16.57 0.45
CA PHE A 302 1.80 15.62 -0.03
C PHE A 302 1.50 14.22 0.56
N PRO A 303 0.55 13.45 -0.02
CA PRO A 303 0.40 12.04 0.29
C PRO A 303 1.68 11.28 -0.05
N GLY A 304 2.18 10.49 0.91
CA GLY A 304 3.46 9.81 0.73
C GLY A 304 3.61 8.57 1.60
N VAL A 305 4.81 8.04 1.64
CA VAL A 305 5.21 6.91 2.48
C VAL A 305 6.35 7.32 3.41
N PRO A 306 6.57 6.64 4.56
CA PRO A 306 7.58 7.03 5.54
C PRO A 306 8.96 7.28 4.95
N ALA A 307 9.40 6.44 4.00
CA ALA A 307 10.70 6.60 3.34
C ALA A 307 10.84 7.92 2.56
N MET A 308 9.75 8.45 1.98
CA MET A 308 9.77 9.74 1.30
C MET A 308 9.96 10.90 2.29
N TYR A 309 9.25 10.88 3.40
CA TYR A 309 9.36 11.89 4.45
C TYR A 309 10.74 11.87 5.11
N GLN A 310 11.25 10.66 5.41
CA GLN A 310 12.60 10.47 5.93
C GLN A 310 13.68 11.02 4.97
N ALA A 311 13.56 10.70 3.67
CA ALA A 311 14.52 11.15 2.66
C ALA A 311 14.49 12.68 2.49
N ILE A 312 13.32 13.31 2.55
CA ILE A 312 13.18 14.78 2.50
C ILE A 312 13.82 15.41 3.73
N ALA A 313 13.48 14.93 4.94
CA ALA A 313 13.98 15.49 6.20
C ALA A 313 15.51 15.34 6.34
N ALA A 314 16.09 14.24 5.84
CA ALA A 314 17.53 13.98 5.90
C ALA A 314 18.33 14.68 4.78
N HIS A 315 17.67 15.28 3.76
CA HIS A 315 18.37 15.77 2.60
C HIS A 315 19.08 17.13 2.87
N PRO A 316 20.39 17.30 2.53
CA PRO A 316 21.16 18.50 2.85
C PRO A 316 20.60 19.81 2.28
N LYS A 317 19.77 19.75 1.22
CA LYS A 317 19.11 20.91 0.63
C LYS A 317 17.81 21.31 1.34
N ALA A 318 17.25 20.45 2.20
CA ALA A 318 15.98 20.75 2.86
C ALA A 318 16.03 22.06 3.66
N ALA A 319 17.08 22.26 4.43
CA ALA A 319 17.29 23.50 5.20
C ALA A 319 17.52 24.76 4.36
N LYS A 320 17.74 24.62 3.03
CA LYS A 320 18.01 25.75 2.11
C LYS A 320 16.82 26.12 1.24
N LEU A 321 15.75 25.35 1.28
CA LEU A 321 14.56 25.50 0.46
C LEU A 321 13.36 25.87 1.33
N ASP A 322 12.47 26.70 0.81
CA ASP A 322 11.18 26.97 1.47
C ASP A 322 10.24 25.79 1.23
N LEU A 323 9.99 24.99 2.26
CA LEU A 323 9.11 23.83 2.25
C LEU A 323 7.81 24.08 3.05
N THR A 324 7.60 25.29 3.54
CA THR A 324 6.49 25.67 4.43
C THR A 324 5.12 25.72 3.76
N SER A 325 5.02 25.41 2.47
CA SER A 325 3.73 25.32 1.78
C SER A 325 2.92 24.08 2.19
N ILE A 326 3.59 23.03 2.66
CA ILE A 326 2.92 21.82 3.12
C ILE A 326 2.10 22.15 4.38
N ASP A 327 0.81 21.82 4.35
CA ASP A 327 -0.12 21.97 5.47
C ASP A 327 -0.36 20.65 6.15
N ALA A 328 -0.76 19.63 5.36
CA ALA A 328 -1.08 18.30 5.88
C ALA A 328 -0.70 17.18 4.91
N CYS A 329 -0.23 16.08 5.46
CA CYS A 329 0.14 14.86 4.74
C CYS A 329 -0.44 13.63 5.43
N ILE A 330 -0.86 12.65 4.63
CA ILE A 330 -1.12 11.30 5.11
C ILE A 330 0.08 10.43 4.68
N SER A 331 0.63 9.68 5.64
CA SER A 331 1.64 8.66 5.43
C SER A 331 0.98 7.29 5.45
N GLY A 332 1.09 6.53 4.38
CA GLY A 332 0.47 5.21 4.27
C GLY A 332 1.45 4.14 3.83
N ALA A 333 0.93 2.93 3.61
CA ALA A 333 1.62 1.72 3.14
C ALA A 333 2.64 1.10 4.11
N ALA A 334 3.08 1.82 5.14
CA ALA A 334 3.96 1.33 6.19
C ALA A 334 3.77 2.16 7.47
N PRO A 335 4.11 1.63 8.66
CA PRO A 335 4.09 2.38 9.91
C PRO A 335 4.95 3.64 9.83
N LEU A 336 4.47 4.75 10.40
CA LEU A 336 5.19 6.01 10.45
C LEU A 336 5.99 6.13 11.76
N PRO A 337 7.34 6.02 11.72
CA PRO A 337 8.12 6.22 12.93
C PRO A 337 7.99 7.65 13.46
N ALA A 338 7.79 7.80 14.78
CA ALA A 338 7.60 9.10 15.43
C ALA A 338 8.77 10.08 15.15
N GLU A 339 9.99 9.56 15.05
CA GLU A 339 11.17 10.38 14.72
C GLU A 339 11.14 10.90 13.28
N VAL A 340 10.66 10.10 12.32
CA VAL A 340 10.46 10.54 10.93
C VAL A 340 9.41 11.63 10.87
N GLN A 341 8.30 11.44 11.59
CA GLN A 341 7.23 12.43 11.73
C GLN A 341 7.78 13.75 12.27
N ARG A 342 8.43 13.72 13.42
CA ARG A 342 9.00 14.90 14.08
C ARG A 342 9.96 15.66 13.17
N ARG A 343 10.94 14.98 12.56
CA ARG A 343 11.94 15.59 11.69
C ARG A 343 11.33 16.23 10.44
N PHE A 344 10.36 15.55 9.81
CA PHE A 344 9.70 16.10 8.64
C PHE A 344 8.92 17.38 8.99
N GLU A 345 8.20 17.38 10.11
CA GLU A 345 7.45 18.54 10.59
C GLU A 345 8.35 19.72 10.97
N GLU A 346 9.54 19.46 11.55
CA GLU A 346 10.54 20.49 11.84
C GLU A 346 11.04 21.21 10.57
N VAL A 347 11.19 20.45 9.47
CA VAL A 347 11.71 21.00 8.22
C VAL A 347 10.63 21.71 7.39
N THR A 348 9.39 21.22 7.44
CA THR A 348 8.31 21.70 6.58
C THR A 348 7.34 22.64 7.30
N HIS A 349 7.29 22.59 8.63
CA HIS A 349 6.26 23.17 9.48
C HIS A 349 4.84 22.67 9.19
N GLY A 350 4.70 21.70 8.28
CA GLY A 350 3.45 21.00 7.98
C GLY A 350 3.26 19.80 8.88
N ARG A 351 2.07 19.21 8.83
CA ARG A 351 1.73 18.03 9.62
C ARG A 351 1.80 16.77 8.78
N VAL A 352 2.29 15.68 9.35
CA VAL A 352 2.19 14.35 8.77
C VAL A 352 1.60 13.37 9.78
N VAL A 353 0.61 12.61 9.36
CA VAL A 353 -0.08 11.63 10.20
C VAL A 353 -0.07 10.25 9.55
N GLU A 354 -0.13 9.20 10.37
CA GLU A 354 -0.27 7.84 9.86
C GLU A 354 -1.71 7.59 9.43
N GLY A 355 -1.87 7.03 8.22
CA GLY A 355 -3.10 6.47 7.70
C GLY A 355 -2.91 5.01 7.32
N TYR A 356 -3.96 4.24 7.42
CA TYR A 356 -3.97 2.80 7.15
C TYR A 356 -5.07 2.46 6.15
N GLY A 357 -4.77 1.45 5.35
CA GLY A 357 -5.71 0.89 4.40
C GLY A 357 -5.13 -0.24 3.59
N LEU A 358 -5.96 -0.81 2.72
CA LEU A 358 -5.63 -1.95 1.88
C LEU A 358 -6.33 -1.82 0.53
N SER A 359 -5.81 -2.51 -0.48
CA SER A 359 -6.37 -2.45 -1.84
C SER A 359 -7.84 -2.85 -1.88
N GLU A 360 -8.22 -3.75 -1.00
CA GLU A 360 -9.56 -4.28 -0.81
C GLU A 360 -10.56 -3.25 -0.22
N ALA A 361 -10.07 -2.08 0.19
CA ALA A 361 -10.88 -0.98 0.75
C ALA A 361 -10.69 0.38 0.05
N SER A 362 -10.15 0.46 -1.17
CA SER A 362 -10.11 1.59 -2.12
C SER A 362 -9.22 2.82 -1.86
N PRO A 363 -8.28 2.98 -0.95
CA PRO A 363 -7.77 2.02 0.02
C PRO A 363 -8.05 2.36 1.48
N VAL A 364 -8.47 3.61 1.85
CA VAL A 364 -8.31 4.14 3.21
C VAL A 364 -9.43 3.70 4.13
N THR A 365 -9.08 3.25 5.32
CA THR A 365 -10.04 2.88 6.35
C THR A 365 -9.83 3.64 7.65
N HIS A 366 -8.57 3.94 8.01
CA HIS A 366 -8.22 4.65 9.25
C HIS A 366 -7.19 5.75 8.96
N CYS A 367 -7.23 6.81 9.77
CA CYS A 367 -6.20 7.83 9.78
C CYS A 367 -6.20 8.55 11.13
N ASN A 368 -5.03 9.01 11.57
CA ASN A 368 -4.97 9.97 12.67
C ASN A 368 -5.60 11.31 12.24
N PRO A 369 -6.28 12.04 13.16
CA PRO A 369 -6.72 13.40 12.91
C PRO A 369 -5.56 14.30 12.45
N LEU A 370 -5.82 15.16 11.46
CA LEU A 370 -4.76 16.03 10.90
C LEU A 370 -4.41 17.18 11.84
N PHE A 371 -5.39 17.75 12.51
CA PHE A 371 -5.25 18.96 13.32
C PHE A 371 -5.61 18.73 14.80
N GLY A 372 -6.35 17.67 15.12
CA GLY A 372 -6.80 17.27 16.45
C GLY A 372 -5.81 16.40 17.21
N ASP A 373 -6.35 15.51 18.04
CA ASP A 373 -5.58 14.57 18.86
C ASP A 373 -5.03 13.41 18.00
N ARG A 374 -3.76 13.49 17.65
CA ARG A 374 -3.06 12.47 16.89
C ARG A 374 -2.18 11.62 17.82
N ARG A 375 -2.21 10.31 17.64
CA ARG A 375 -1.48 9.37 18.48
C ARG A 375 -0.41 8.65 17.65
N PRO A 376 0.86 9.09 17.71
CA PRO A 376 1.95 8.40 17.03
C PRO A 376 2.03 6.92 17.42
N GLY A 377 2.28 6.05 16.42
CA GLY A 377 2.29 4.60 16.62
C GLY A 377 0.93 3.92 16.53
N THR A 378 -0.15 4.70 16.32
CA THR A 378 -1.47 4.20 15.96
C THR A 378 -1.77 4.49 14.50
N ILE A 379 -2.66 3.70 13.89
CA ILE A 379 -3.22 3.99 12.57
C ILE A 379 -4.34 5.04 12.63
N GLY A 380 -4.62 5.58 13.83
CA GLY A 380 -5.68 6.56 14.09
C GLY A 380 -7.04 5.91 14.26
N VAL A 381 -8.05 6.64 13.80
CA VAL A 381 -9.46 6.30 13.93
C VAL A 381 -10.10 6.00 12.56
N PRO A 382 -11.21 5.25 12.50
CA PRO A 382 -11.92 4.99 11.25
C PRO A 382 -12.36 6.28 10.55
N PHE A 383 -12.32 6.26 9.21
CA PHE A 383 -12.87 7.37 8.40
C PHE A 383 -14.40 7.51 8.53
N PRO A 384 -14.95 8.69 8.18
CA PRO A 384 -16.40 8.86 8.05
C PRO A 384 -17.07 7.72 7.27
N SER A 385 -18.25 7.28 7.70
CA SER A 385 -18.98 6.16 7.08
C SER A 385 -18.26 4.80 7.12
N THR A 386 -17.17 4.67 7.87
CA THR A 386 -16.46 3.40 8.08
C THR A 386 -16.75 2.85 9.48
N GLU A 387 -17.07 1.57 9.54
CA GLU A 387 -17.15 0.81 10.77
C GLU A 387 -15.93 -0.10 10.88
N ALA A 388 -15.38 -0.20 12.08
CA ALA A 388 -14.25 -1.08 12.38
C ALA A 388 -14.43 -1.74 13.74
N ALA A 389 -13.93 -2.96 13.88
CA ALA A 389 -13.91 -3.69 15.14
C ALA A 389 -12.68 -4.60 15.19
N VAL A 390 -12.31 -5.02 16.40
CA VAL A 390 -11.32 -6.07 16.64
C VAL A 390 -12.06 -7.34 17.05
N VAL A 391 -11.81 -8.44 16.33
CA VAL A 391 -12.53 -9.69 16.56
C VAL A 391 -11.58 -10.83 16.94
N SER A 392 -12.08 -11.74 17.75
CA SER A 392 -11.39 -12.97 18.19
C SER A 392 -10.99 -13.83 16.99
N LEU A 393 -9.76 -14.33 17.01
CA LEU A 393 -9.25 -15.26 16.00
C LEU A 393 -9.88 -16.65 16.08
N LEU A 394 -10.52 -16.98 17.22
CA LEU A 394 -11.08 -18.31 17.48
C LEU A 394 -12.49 -18.47 16.91
N ASP A 395 -13.34 -17.50 17.21
CA ASP A 395 -14.79 -17.61 16.94
C ASP A 395 -15.40 -16.35 16.32
N GLY A 396 -14.61 -15.28 16.14
CA GLY A 396 -15.00 -14.08 15.43
C GLY A 396 -15.92 -13.14 16.23
N HIS A 397 -16.08 -13.34 17.56
CA HIS A 397 -16.80 -12.37 18.38
C HIS A 397 -15.98 -11.07 18.55
N GLU A 398 -16.66 -9.94 18.73
CA GLU A 398 -16.02 -8.65 19.00
C GLU A 398 -15.32 -8.66 20.36
N LEU A 399 -14.08 -8.19 20.39
CA LEU A 399 -13.26 -8.11 21.59
C LEU A 399 -13.41 -6.74 22.27
N PRO A 400 -13.32 -6.68 23.59
CA PRO A 400 -13.30 -5.40 24.31
C PRO A 400 -12.02 -4.61 24.00
N PRO A 401 -12.03 -3.27 24.25
CA PRO A 401 -10.83 -2.46 24.13
C PRO A 401 -9.65 -3.03 24.91
N GLY A 402 -8.46 -2.95 24.34
CA GLY A 402 -7.20 -3.44 24.92
C GLY A 402 -6.83 -4.88 24.56
N GLU A 403 -7.73 -5.66 23.99
CA GLU A 403 -7.46 -7.03 23.55
C GLU A 403 -6.99 -7.11 22.09
N GLU A 404 -6.08 -8.06 21.81
CA GLU A 404 -5.54 -8.30 20.48
C GLU A 404 -6.43 -9.25 19.68
N GLY A 405 -6.81 -8.84 18.45
CA GLY A 405 -7.61 -9.64 17.55
C GLY A 405 -7.46 -9.20 16.10
N GLU A 406 -8.22 -9.83 15.19
CA GLU A 406 -8.23 -9.45 13.78
C GLU A 406 -9.02 -8.16 13.57
N LEU A 407 -8.41 -7.18 12.91
CA LEU A 407 -9.11 -5.98 12.46
C LEU A 407 -10.10 -6.35 11.35
N VAL A 408 -11.36 -6.01 11.56
CA VAL A 408 -12.40 -6.12 10.54
C VAL A 408 -12.98 -4.74 10.23
N VAL A 409 -13.31 -4.51 8.96
CA VAL A 409 -13.84 -3.24 8.51
C VAL A 409 -15.06 -3.42 7.62
N ARG A 410 -16.00 -2.46 7.71
CA ARG A 410 -17.17 -2.38 6.86
C ARG A 410 -17.40 -0.93 6.44
N GLY A 411 -17.69 -0.72 5.15
CA GLY A 411 -17.94 0.62 4.64
C GLY A 411 -18.16 0.61 3.12
N PRO A 412 -18.61 1.75 2.58
CA PRO A 412 -18.94 1.88 1.16
C PRO A 412 -17.73 1.76 0.24
N GLN A 413 -16.51 1.91 0.76
CA GLN A 413 -15.24 1.80 0.03
C GLN A 413 -14.76 0.35 -0.12
N VAL A 414 -15.36 -0.62 0.59
CA VAL A 414 -14.93 -2.02 0.61
C VAL A 414 -15.26 -2.71 -0.71
N MET A 415 -14.31 -3.48 -1.23
CA MET A 415 -14.40 -4.21 -2.50
C MET A 415 -15.61 -5.16 -2.58
N ARG A 416 -15.99 -5.51 -3.80
CA ARG A 416 -16.99 -6.57 -4.04
C ARG A 416 -16.44 -7.98 -3.77
N GLY A 417 -15.12 -8.17 -3.87
CA GLY A 417 -14.42 -9.44 -3.73
C GLY A 417 -13.24 -9.54 -4.68
N TYR A 418 -12.63 -10.73 -4.79
CA TYR A 418 -11.54 -10.98 -5.74
C TYR A 418 -12.08 -11.50 -7.07
N TYR A 419 -11.61 -10.94 -8.17
CA TYR A 419 -12.05 -11.28 -9.53
C TYR A 419 -11.74 -12.73 -9.88
N GLY A 420 -12.78 -13.47 -10.28
CA GLY A 420 -12.66 -14.88 -10.63
C GLY A 420 -12.28 -15.83 -9.47
N ASN A 421 -12.24 -15.34 -8.22
CA ASN A 421 -11.79 -16.13 -7.08
C ASN A 421 -12.75 -16.05 -5.89
N ARG A 422 -13.86 -16.82 -6.00
CA ARG A 422 -14.89 -16.90 -4.96
C ARG A 422 -14.37 -17.43 -3.64
N ALA A 423 -13.54 -18.47 -3.68
CA ALA A 423 -13.01 -19.10 -2.48
C ALA A 423 -12.21 -18.12 -1.62
N GLU A 424 -11.30 -17.35 -2.24
CA GLU A 424 -10.54 -16.31 -1.52
C GLU A 424 -11.42 -15.13 -1.08
N THR A 425 -12.48 -14.82 -1.84
CA THR A 425 -13.46 -13.80 -1.42
C THR A 425 -14.19 -14.23 -0.15
N ASP A 426 -14.70 -15.46 -0.11
CA ASP A 426 -15.45 -15.99 1.02
C ASP A 426 -14.56 -16.15 2.29
N LEU A 427 -13.24 -16.25 2.12
CA LEU A 427 -12.29 -16.25 3.24
C LEU A 427 -12.15 -14.88 3.92
N VAL A 428 -12.25 -13.80 3.17
CA VAL A 428 -12.02 -12.44 3.68
C VAL A 428 -13.30 -11.62 3.84
N MET A 429 -14.37 -11.95 3.11
CA MET A 429 -15.66 -11.28 3.20
C MET A 429 -16.64 -12.16 3.95
N ARG A 430 -16.95 -11.82 5.21
CA ARG A 430 -17.85 -12.59 6.07
C ARG A 430 -18.89 -11.69 6.71
N ASP A 431 -20.15 -12.03 6.58
CA ASP A 431 -21.28 -11.27 7.17
C ASP A 431 -21.26 -9.77 6.88
N GLY A 432 -20.77 -9.39 5.69
CA GLY A 432 -20.62 -7.98 5.26
C GLY A 432 -19.38 -7.27 5.80
N TRP A 433 -18.49 -7.95 6.52
CA TRP A 433 -17.22 -7.45 7.02
C TRP A 433 -16.06 -7.94 6.16
N LEU A 434 -15.12 -7.04 5.92
CA LEU A 434 -13.81 -7.37 5.37
C LEU A 434 -12.86 -7.71 6.51
N HIS A 435 -12.42 -8.96 6.57
CA HIS A 435 -11.36 -9.45 7.43
C HIS A 435 -10.01 -9.04 6.83
N THR A 436 -9.32 -8.10 7.46
CA THR A 436 -8.10 -7.49 6.87
C THR A 436 -6.89 -8.42 6.89
N GLY A 437 -6.90 -9.42 7.77
CA GLY A 437 -5.75 -10.27 8.05
C GLY A 437 -4.64 -9.55 8.85
N ASP A 438 -4.90 -8.34 9.31
CA ASP A 438 -4.02 -7.59 10.21
C ASP A 438 -4.54 -7.72 11.66
N ILE A 439 -3.64 -7.94 12.60
CA ILE A 439 -3.94 -7.99 14.04
C ILE A 439 -3.84 -6.58 14.59
N ALA A 440 -4.85 -6.20 15.35
CA ALA A 440 -4.92 -4.87 15.93
C ALA A 440 -5.41 -4.90 17.39
N VAL A 441 -5.23 -3.77 18.05
CA VAL A 441 -5.83 -3.43 19.33
C VAL A 441 -6.57 -2.11 19.14
N GLN A 442 -7.78 -2.03 19.66
CA GLN A 442 -8.54 -0.78 19.81
C GLN A 442 -8.44 -0.31 21.26
N ASP A 443 -8.22 0.98 21.49
CA ASP A 443 -8.32 1.55 22.85
C ASP A 443 -9.75 2.00 23.18
N GLU A 444 -9.97 2.43 24.43
CA GLU A 444 -11.29 2.87 24.93
C GLU A 444 -11.85 4.09 24.18
N GLU A 445 -10.99 4.90 23.59
CA GLU A 445 -11.36 6.10 22.82
C GLU A 445 -11.50 5.83 21.32
N GLY A 446 -11.27 4.59 20.88
CA GLY A 446 -11.48 4.16 19.50
C GLY A 446 -10.31 4.40 18.56
N TYR A 447 -9.08 4.58 19.06
CA TYR A 447 -7.87 4.54 18.25
C TYR A 447 -7.42 3.10 18.06
N PHE A 448 -6.96 2.81 16.85
CA PHE A 448 -6.49 1.48 16.48
C PHE A 448 -4.97 1.48 16.33
N ARG A 449 -4.34 0.41 16.78
CA ARG A 449 -2.91 0.14 16.57
C ARG A 449 -2.74 -1.23 15.94
N ILE A 450 -2.04 -1.29 14.81
CA ILE A 450 -1.68 -2.58 14.19
C ILE A 450 -0.54 -3.20 14.99
N VAL A 451 -0.77 -4.42 15.45
CA VAL A 451 0.23 -5.24 16.15
C VAL A 451 1.11 -5.93 15.12
N ASP A 452 0.51 -6.72 14.22
CA ASP A 452 1.22 -7.43 13.12
C ASP A 452 0.23 -7.98 12.09
N ARG A 453 0.70 -8.89 11.25
CA ARG A 453 -0.13 -9.64 10.31
C ARG A 453 -0.37 -11.05 10.79
N LYS A 454 -1.60 -11.50 10.74
CA LYS A 454 -2.03 -12.86 11.10
C LYS A 454 -1.16 -13.94 10.46
N LYS A 455 -0.78 -13.77 9.19
CA LYS A 455 0.05 -14.70 8.41
C LYS A 455 1.54 -14.63 8.68
N ASP A 456 2.02 -13.55 9.28
CA ASP A 456 3.43 -13.35 9.60
C ASP A 456 3.75 -13.80 11.04
N LEU A 457 2.74 -14.22 11.80
CA LEU A 457 2.87 -14.82 13.13
C LEU A 457 3.87 -15.98 13.08
N ILE A 458 4.85 -15.92 13.97
CA ILE A 458 5.86 -16.97 14.19
C ILE A 458 5.42 -17.77 15.39
N ILE A 459 5.31 -19.09 15.25
CA ILE A 459 4.92 -19.97 16.35
C ILE A 459 6.17 -20.66 16.90
N VAL A 460 6.67 -20.14 18.03
CA VAL A 460 7.88 -20.64 18.70
C VAL A 460 7.50 -21.53 19.86
N GLY A 461 7.60 -22.84 19.70
CA GLY A 461 7.26 -23.80 20.79
C GLY A 461 5.82 -23.65 21.31
N GLY A 462 4.88 -23.29 20.43
CA GLY A 462 3.48 -23.06 20.79
C GLY A 462 3.17 -21.63 21.28
N MET A 463 4.17 -20.75 21.36
CA MET A 463 3.99 -19.35 21.74
C MET A 463 3.94 -18.44 20.52
N ASN A 464 3.03 -17.49 20.52
CA ASN A 464 2.89 -16.50 19.48
C ASN A 464 3.99 -15.45 19.60
N VAL A 465 4.69 -15.18 18.49
CA VAL A 465 5.74 -14.17 18.38
C VAL A 465 5.44 -13.31 17.16
N TRP A 466 5.27 -12.01 17.39
CA TRP A 466 5.01 -11.04 16.35
C TRP A 466 6.31 -10.47 15.80
N PRO A 467 6.61 -10.61 14.50
CA PRO A 467 7.80 -10.03 13.88
C PRO A 467 8.00 -8.56 14.18
N ARG A 468 6.93 -7.78 14.14
CA ARG A 468 6.97 -6.33 14.33
C ARG A 468 7.49 -5.92 15.72
N GLU A 469 7.12 -6.64 16.76
CA GLU A 469 7.62 -6.40 18.13
C GLU A 469 9.16 -6.49 18.17
N ILE A 470 9.71 -7.49 17.48
CA ILE A 470 11.16 -7.67 17.39
C ILE A 470 11.80 -6.58 16.51
N GLU A 471 11.13 -6.23 15.38
CA GLU A 471 11.60 -5.19 14.47
C GLU A 471 11.67 -3.81 15.15
N GLU A 472 10.68 -3.47 15.98
CA GLU A 472 10.66 -2.22 16.75
C GLU A 472 11.83 -2.15 17.75
N VAL A 473 12.12 -3.24 18.46
CA VAL A 473 13.28 -3.34 19.35
C VAL A 473 14.59 -3.20 18.57
N LEU A 474 14.71 -3.89 17.43
CA LEU A 474 15.91 -3.79 16.57
C LEU A 474 16.12 -2.37 16.03
N GLN A 475 15.06 -1.68 15.63
CA GLN A 475 15.11 -0.31 15.11
C GLN A 475 15.46 0.72 16.20
N ALA A 476 15.18 0.43 17.46
CA ALA A 476 15.61 1.26 18.58
C ALA A 476 17.12 1.21 18.84
N HIS A 477 17.83 0.22 18.28
CA HIS A 477 19.28 0.12 18.43
C HIS A 477 20.01 1.25 17.66
N PRO A 478 20.95 2.00 18.29
CA PRO A 478 21.56 3.20 17.71
C PRO A 478 22.32 2.98 16.40
N LEU A 479 22.80 1.76 16.13
CA LEU A 479 23.56 1.40 14.93
C LEU A 479 22.71 0.75 13.82
N VAL A 480 21.41 0.58 14.03
CA VAL A 480 20.47 0.01 13.04
C VAL A 480 19.79 1.13 12.26
N VAL A 481 19.70 0.97 10.95
CA VAL A 481 18.89 1.81 10.05
C VAL A 481 17.49 1.23 9.95
N GLU A 482 17.42 -0.10 9.75
CA GLU A 482 16.20 -0.80 9.45
C GLU A 482 16.35 -2.29 9.76
N ALA A 483 15.25 -2.94 10.10
CA ALA A 483 15.22 -4.38 10.32
C ALA A 483 13.91 -4.99 9.81
N ALA A 484 13.97 -6.27 9.42
CA ALA A 484 12.82 -7.10 9.13
C ALA A 484 13.01 -8.49 9.75
N VAL A 485 11.93 -9.07 10.24
CA VAL A 485 11.94 -10.38 10.91
C VAL A 485 10.99 -11.33 10.21
N VAL A 486 11.41 -12.58 10.04
CA VAL A 486 10.58 -13.67 9.51
C VAL A 486 10.75 -14.94 10.33
N GLY A 487 9.71 -15.77 10.35
CA GLY A 487 9.80 -17.13 10.87
C GLY A 487 10.60 -18.02 9.92
N VAL A 488 11.51 -18.81 10.49
CA VAL A 488 12.22 -19.86 9.75
C VAL A 488 12.03 -21.21 10.48
N PRO A 489 11.96 -22.34 9.76
CA PRO A 489 11.76 -23.65 10.36
C PRO A 489 12.84 -24.00 11.38
N HIS A 490 12.43 -24.67 12.47
CA HIS A 490 13.32 -25.15 13.53
C HIS A 490 12.87 -26.54 14.03
N GLU A 491 13.78 -27.49 14.11
CA GLU A 491 13.48 -28.92 14.36
C GLU A 491 12.66 -29.17 15.64
N ARG A 492 12.92 -28.43 16.73
CA ARG A 492 12.29 -28.64 18.03
C ARG A 492 11.16 -27.67 18.36
N LEU A 493 11.18 -26.46 17.79
CA LEU A 493 10.28 -25.36 18.18
C LEU A 493 9.23 -25.03 17.12
N GLY A 494 9.22 -25.74 15.99
CA GLY A 494 8.40 -25.43 14.84
C GLY A 494 9.03 -24.31 14.02
N GLU A 495 8.96 -23.08 14.51
CA GLU A 495 9.62 -21.93 13.91
C GLU A 495 10.48 -21.17 14.94
N VAL A 496 11.40 -20.34 14.44
CA VAL A 496 12.16 -19.37 15.24
C VAL A 496 12.32 -18.06 14.48
N PRO A 497 12.42 -16.90 15.17
CA PRO A 497 12.65 -15.62 14.51
C PRO A 497 14.05 -15.56 13.88
N LYS A 498 14.10 -15.09 12.61
CA LYS A 498 15.32 -14.68 11.91
C LYS A 498 15.21 -13.20 11.59
N ALA A 499 16.21 -12.42 12.01
CA ALA A 499 16.29 -10.99 11.77
C ALA A 499 17.21 -10.68 10.58
N PHE A 500 16.75 -9.81 9.68
CA PHE A 500 17.53 -9.16 8.62
C PHE A 500 17.74 -7.72 9.04
N VAL A 501 18.99 -7.30 9.18
CA VAL A 501 19.34 -5.99 9.75
C VAL A 501 20.16 -5.18 8.75
N VAL A 502 19.74 -3.93 8.51
CA VAL A 502 20.52 -2.95 7.74
C VAL A 502 21.28 -2.06 8.73
N PRO A 503 22.61 -2.19 8.84
CA PRO A 503 23.40 -1.35 9.75
C PRO A 503 23.58 0.07 9.19
N LYS A 504 23.84 1.04 10.06
CA LYS A 504 24.25 2.39 9.64
C LYS A 504 25.57 2.33 8.87
N PRO A 505 25.76 3.18 7.85
CA PRO A 505 27.01 3.23 7.11
C PRO A 505 28.23 3.42 8.01
N GLY A 506 29.20 2.51 7.89
CA GLY A 506 30.42 2.53 8.72
C GLY A 506 30.25 2.04 10.15
N ALA A 507 29.08 1.57 10.56
CA ALA A 507 28.86 1.02 11.90
C ALA A 507 29.47 -0.39 12.03
N LEU A 508 30.16 -0.63 13.13
CA LEU A 508 30.65 -1.96 13.52
C LEU A 508 29.57 -2.64 14.38
N LEU A 509 28.54 -3.17 13.74
CA LEU A 509 27.45 -3.90 14.40
C LEU A 509 27.69 -5.41 14.25
N THR A 510 27.70 -6.15 15.38
CA THR A 510 27.89 -7.61 15.38
C THR A 510 26.57 -8.32 15.71
N VAL A 511 26.54 -9.63 15.43
CA VAL A 511 25.38 -10.48 15.76
C VAL A 511 25.14 -10.50 17.27
N GLU A 512 26.22 -10.58 18.05
CA GLU A 512 26.18 -10.61 19.53
C GLU A 512 25.54 -9.33 20.08
N MET A 513 25.91 -8.15 19.56
CA MET A 513 25.32 -6.86 19.96
C MET A 513 23.81 -6.81 19.66
N VAL A 514 23.40 -7.29 18.51
CA VAL A 514 21.98 -7.37 18.12
C VAL A 514 21.21 -8.30 19.04
N VAL A 515 21.72 -9.51 19.28
CA VAL A 515 21.09 -10.51 20.15
C VAL A 515 21.05 -10.03 21.61
N GLU A 516 22.11 -9.40 22.11
CA GLU A 516 22.16 -8.84 23.47
C GLU A 516 21.13 -7.71 23.64
N HIS A 517 21.03 -6.82 22.66
CA HIS A 517 20.01 -5.77 22.64
C HIS A 517 18.59 -6.35 22.69
N CYS A 518 18.33 -7.38 21.89
CA CYS A 518 17.04 -8.07 21.92
C CYS A 518 16.78 -8.77 23.26
N ARG A 519 17.77 -9.42 23.87
CA ARG A 519 17.63 -10.07 25.18
C ARG A 519 17.32 -9.10 26.30
N ALA A 520 17.84 -7.89 26.23
CA ALA A 520 17.58 -6.85 27.24
C ALA A 520 16.14 -6.31 27.16
N ASN A 521 15.45 -6.47 26.01
CA ASN A 521 14.17 -5.82 25.75
C ASN A 521 13.03 -6.80 25.38
N LEU A 522 13.30 -8.10 25.20
CA LEU A 522 12.33 -9.10 24.76
C LEU A 522 12.38 -10.36 25.62
N ALA A 523 11.24 -11.04 25.71
CA ALA A 523 11.18 -12.38 26.29
C ALA A 523 12.03 -13.37 25.48
N GLY A 524 12.63 -14.38 26.12
CA GLY A 524 13.64 -15.26 25.53
C GLY A 524 13.19 -16.00 24.25
N HIS A 525 11.91 -16.36 24.13
CA HIS A 525 11.35 -17.01 22.95
C HIS A 525 11.19 -16.05 21.73
N LYS A 526 11.21 -14.73 21.97
CA LYS A 526 11.12 -13.68 20.94
C LYS A 526 12.49 -13.25 20.41
N VAL A 527 13.58 -13.60 21.09
CA VAL A 527 14.93 -13.22 20.68
C VAL A 527 15.30 -13.93 19.37
N PRO A 528 15.74 -13.19 18.32
CA PRO A 528 16.16 -13.81 17.06
C PRO A 528 17.26 -14.84 17.26
N ARG A 529 17.08 -16.03 16.71
CA ARG A 529 18.10 -17.09 16.74
C ARG A 529 19.05 -17.03 15.54
N GLN A 530 18.67 -16.28 14.52
CA GLN A 530 19.49 -16.02 13.35
C GLN A 530 19.46 -14.53 13.05
N VAL A 531 20.61 -13.96 12.74
CA VAL A 531 20.75 -12.56 12.33
C VAL A 531 21.57 -12.51 11.05
N GLU A 532 21.05 -11.82 10.04
CA GLU A 532 21.72 -11.61 8.77
C GLU A 532 21.81 -10.10 8.48
N PHE A 533 23.03 -9.61 8.18
CA PHE A 533 23.22 -8.23 7.78
C PHE A 533 23.04 -8.10 6.27
N VAL A 534 22.21 -7.14 5.86
CA VAL A 534 21.90 -6.87 4.46
C VAL A 534 22.15 -5.40 4.15
N ALA A 535 22.48 -5.10 2.88
CA ALA A 535 22.68 -3.72 2.45
C ALA A 535 21.34 -2.96 2.34
N GLU A 536 20.28 -3.65 1.96
CA GLU A 536 18.92 -3.12 1.84
C GLU A 536 17.89 -4.24 2.00
N LEU A 537 16.68 -3.88 2.46
CA LEU A 537 15.54 -4.80 2.51
C LEU A 537 14.78 -4.81 1.18
N PRO A 538 14.25 -5.97 0.73
CA PRO A 538 13.44 -6.07 -0.48
C PRO A 538 12.13 -5.31 -0.34
N ARG A 539 11.77 -4.48 -1.35
CA ARG A 539 10.58 -3.63 -1.30
C ARG A 539 9.72 -3.73 -2.55
N SER A 540 8.43 -3.56 -2.36
CA SER A 540 7.47 -3.36 -3.45
C SER A 540 7.64 -1.96 -4.08
N GLY A 541 6.99 -1.73 -5.24
CA GLY A 541 6.98 -0.42 -5.90
C GLY A 541 6.42 0.74 -5.06
N VAL A 542 5.72 0.43 -3.97
CA VAL A 542 5.21 1.41 -2.97
C VAL A 542 6.01 1.42 -1.68
N GLY A 543 7.20 0.82 -1.67
CA GLY A 543 8.12 0.87 -0.54
C GLY A 543 7.85 -0.15 0.59
N LYS A 544 6.86 -1.04 0.47
CA LYS A 544 6.55 -2.07 1.47
C LYS A 544 7.58 -3.19 1.43
N ILE A 545 8.06 -3.62 2.61
CA ILE A 545 9.00 -4.75 2.74
C ILE A 545 8.34 -6.05 2.27
N LEU A 546 9.04 -6.78 1.40
CA LEU A 546 8.59 -8.06 0.83
C LEU A 546 9.14 -9.23 1.67
N ARG A 547 8.52 -9.50 2.83
CA ARG A 547 8.96 -10.58 3.75
C ARG A 547 9.05 -11.96 3.09
N ARG A 548 8.24 -12.24 2.06
CA ARG A 548 8.31 -13.50 1.30
C ARG A 548 9.69 -13.73 0.66
N GLU A 549 10.32 -12.66 0.16
CA GLU A 549 11.66 -12.74 -0.44
C GLU A 549 12.75 -12.98 0.62
N LEU A 550 12.50 -12.56 1.87
CA LEU A 550 13.39 -12.83 2.99
C LEU A 550 13.27 -14.29 3.50
N ARG A 551 12.13 -14.93 3.29
CA ARG A 551 11.92 -16.37 3.62
C ARG A 551 12.57 -17.32 2.60
N ASP A 552 12.83 -16.84 1.36
CA ASP A 552 13.44 -17.64 0.28
C ASP A 552 14.92 -17.26 0.10
N PRO A 553 15.86 -18.11 0.55
CA PRO A 553 17.32 -17.85 0.40
C PRO A 553 17.77 -17.71 -1.06
N LEU A 554 17.03 -18.29 -2.02
CA LEU A 554 17.34 -18.20 -3.44
C LEU A 554 16.89 -16.88 -4.05
N ALA A 555 15.84 -16.27 -3.54
CA ALA A 555 15.34 -14.98 -4.00
C ALA A 555 16.34 -13.85 -3.68
N LEU A 556 16.96 -13.89 -2.50
CA LEU A 556 17.99 -12.92 -2.09
C LEU A 556 19.26 -12.97 -2.96
N ARG A 557 19.66 -14.17 -3.43
CA ARG A 557 20.85 -14.36 -4.28
C ARG A 557 20.65 -13.98 -5.75
N ARG A 558 19.41 -13.83 -6.21
CA ARG A 558 19.08 -13.53 -7.63
C ARG A 558 19.02 -12.04 -7.95
N ARG A 559 19.11 -11.14 -6.97
CA ARG A 559 19.20 -9.71 -7.24
C ARG A 559 20.58 -9.35 -7.77
N PRO A 560 20.71 -8.58 -8.88
CA PRO A 560 21.99 -8.01 -9.27
C PRO A 560 22.48 -7.10 -8.16
N GLN A 561 23.64 -7.40 -7.59
CA GLN A 561 24.33 -6.50 -6.67
C GLN A 561 24.62 -5.20 -7.44
N GLY A 562 23.89 -4.14 -7.12
CA GLY A 562 24.17 -2.80 -7.63
C GLY A 562 25.54 -2.36 -7.16
N ALA A 563 26.33 -1.87 -8.08
CA ALA A 563 27.68 -1.33 -8.01
C ALA A 563 28.24 -1.04 -6.61
N GLU A 564 29.35 -1.70 -6.32
CA GLU A 564 30.46 -1.37 -5.41
C GLU A 564 30.12 -0.41 -4.25
N ALA A 565 29.62 -0.97 -3.16
CA ALA A 565 29.85 -0.44 -1.83
C ALA A 565 30.93 -1.32 -1.17
N SER A 566 32.01 -0.67 -0.74
CA SER A 566 33.18 -1.17 -0.04
C SER A 566 32.89 -2.35 0.90
N ALA A 567 33.64 -3.41 0.75
CA ALA A 567 33.56 -4.69 1.42
C ALA A 567 33.25 -4.60 2.93
N ALA A 568 32.05 -5.07 3.29
CA ALA A 568 31.81 -5.61 4.62
C ALA A 568 31.72 -7.15 4.49
N PRO A 569 32.23 -7.94 5.44
CA PRO A 569 32.30 -9.38 5.31
C PRO A 569 30.90 -9.99 5.26
N THR A 570 30.60 -10.65 4.14
CA THR A 570 29.43 -11.52 3.99
C THR A 570 29.68 -12.80 4.80
N GLY A 571 29.18 -12.85 6.03
CA GLY A 571 29.18 -14.03 6.85
C GLY A 571 27.78 -14.32 7.36
N ALA A 572 27.12 -15.31 6.78
CA ALA A 572 26.02 -15.97 7.47
C ALA A 572 26.62 -16.80 8.60
N THR A 573 26.65 -16.24 9.80
CA THR A 573 27.09 -16.96 10.98
C THR A 573 25.86 -17.46 11.71
N THR A 574 25.63 -18.77 11.64
CA THR A 574 24.73 -19.44 12.59
C THR A 574 25.36 -19.34 13.96
N ALA A 575 24.73 -18.67 14.89
CA ALA A 575 25.15 -18.71 16.28
C ALA A 575 25.02 -20.15 16.76
N GLU A 576 26.14 -20.80 17.08
CA GLU A 576 26.09 -22.08 17.81
C GLU A 576 25.30 -21.90 19.11
N PRO A 577 24.56 -22.91 19.56
CA PRO A 577 23.78 -22.81 20.79
C PRO A 577 24.76 -22.56 21.96
N VAL A 578 24.65 -21.38 22.57
CA VAL A 578 25.40 -21.04 23.77
C VAL A 578 25.04 -22.04 24.88
N PRO A 579 26.00 -22.80 25.45
CA PRO A 579 25.71 -23.70 26.54
C PRO A 579 25.38 -22.85 27.77
N GLY A 580 24.15 -22.98 28.28
CA GLY A 580 23.80 -22.37 29.58
C GLY A 580 22.41 -21.75 29.72
N THR A 581 21.41 -22.11 28.93
CA THR A 581 20.03 -21.85 29.34
C THR A 581 19.51 -23.09 30.09
N PRO A 582 19.02 -22.98 31.35
CA PRO A 582 18.42 -24.14 32.01
C PRO A 582 17.18 -24.58 31.23
N ASP A 583 17.18 -25.84 30.83
CA ASP A 583 16.01 -26.52 30.35
C ASP A 583 14.89 -26.38 31.40
N VAL A 584 13.81 -25.71 31.03
CA VAL A 584 12.56 -25.74 31.77
C VAL A 584 11.88 -27.07 31.42
N ASP A 585 12.43 -28.16 31.99
CA ASP A 585 11.75 -29.45 31.98
C ASP A 585 11.02 -29.58 33.32
N GLY A 586 9.74 -29.29 33.32
CA GLY A 586 8.83 -29.48 34.43
C GLY A 586 8.49 -30.97 34.64
N SER A 587 9.42 -31.71 35.24
CA SER A 587 9.11 -33.05 35.79
C SER A 587 9.96 -33.32 37.01
N SER A 588 9.68 -32.61 38.10
CA SER A 588 10.11 -33.04 39.44
C SER A 588 9.04 -34.02 40.00
N ARG A 589 9.27 -35.30 39.83
CA ARG A 589 8.68 -36.31 40.71
C ARG A 589 9.45 -36.29 42.04
N PRO A 590 8.78 -36.17 43.20
CA PRO A 590 9.47 -36.38 44.46
C PRO A 590 9.68 -37.88 44.71
N ASN A 591 10.90 -38.25 44.97
CA ASN A 591 11.33 -39.55 45.49
C ASN A 591 10.77 -39.72 46.91
N ALA A 592 9.87 -40.71 47.14
CA ALA A 592 9.44 -41.17 48.45
C ALA A 592 10.20 -42.44 48.76
N SER A 593 11.10 -42.37 49.70
CA SER A 593 11.70 -43.50 50.38
C SER A 593 10.72 -44.11 51.38
N ALA A 594 10.69 -45.44 51.38
CA ALA A 594 9.87 -46.32 52.15
C ALA A 594 9.95 -46.16 53.68
N SER A 595 8.83 -46.35 54.38
CA SER A 595 8.82 -47.19 55.59
C SER A 595 7.44 -47.82 55.77
N ALA A 596 7.47 -49.12 56.07
CA ALA A 596 6.38 -50.01 56.28
C ALA A 596 5.56 -49.73 57.55
N GLY A 597 4.28 -50.03 57.52
CA GLY A 597 3.42 -50.08 58.72
C GLY A 597 2.05 -50.64 58.37
N SER A 598 1.84 -51.87 58.76
CA SER A 598 0.70 -52.75 58.59
C SER A 598 -0.56 -52.31 59.33
N VAL A 599 -1.69 -52.91 58.89
CA VAL A 599 -2.83 -53.41 59.67
C VAL A 599 -4.21 -52.86 59.30
N SER A 600 -4.95 -53.76 58.73
CA SER A 600 -6.33 -54.22 58.92
C SER A 600 -7.57 -53.38 58.61
N ASP A 601 -8.32 -53.95 57.74
CA ASP A 601 -9.73 -54.44 57.94
C ASP A 601 -10.88 -53.40 58.11
N GLY A 602 -11.90 -53.64 57.31
CA GLY A 602 -13.23 -53.18 57.65
C GLY A 602 -14.17 -52.87 56.48
N THR A 603 -14.62 -53.95 55.84
CA THR A 603 -16.00 -54.22 55.43
C THR A 603 -16.98 -53.07 55.08
N ALA A 604 -17.48 -53.19 53.90
CA ALA A 604 -18.87 -53.53 53.50
C ALA A 604 -19.86 -52.38 53.12
N ARG A 605 -20.37 -52.62 51.95
CA ARG A 605 -21.80 -52.55 51.48
C ARG A 605 -22.37 -51.16 51.08
N LYS A 606 -22.73 -51.14 49.79
CA LYS A 606 -24.10 -51.17 49.20
C LYS A 606 -24.90 -49.85 49.42
N ASP A 607 -25.54 -49.27 48.52
CA ASP A 607 -26.48 -49.65 47.45
C ASP A 607 -27.04 -48.39 46.79
N SER A 608 -27.47 -48.59 45.55
CA SER A 608 -28.62 -47.97 44.87
C SER A 608 -28.60 -46.49 44.45
N GLY A 609 -28.60 -46.30 43.13
CA GLY A 609 -29.27 -45.21 42.47
C GLY A 609 -30.82 -45.30 42.60
N PRO A 610 -31.64 -44.74 41.70
CA PRO A 610 -31.47 -43.64 40.74
C PRO A 610 -32.61 -42.61 40.89
N GLU A 611 -32.47 -41.42 40.33
CA GLU A 611 -33.47 -40.76 39.48
C GLU A 611 -32.87 -39.65 38.70
#